data_b9642d92299839a9e44065b21d429a7a
#
_entry.id   b9642d92299839a9e44065b21d429a7a
#
_cell.length_a   1.000
_cell.length_b   1.000
_cell.length_c   1.000
_cell.angle_alpha   90.00
_cell.angle_beta   90.00
_cell.angle_gamma   90.00
#
_symmetry.space_group_name_H-M   'P 1'
#
loop_
_entity.id
_entity.type
_entity.pdbx_description
1 polymer ?
#
loop_
_entity_poly.entity_id
_entity_poly.type
_entity_poly.pdbx_seq_one_letter_code
_entity_poly.pdbx_strand_id
1 'polypeptide(L)'
;MIRPTVLVAPVALVAGAVLGASLAHQAQQPQPYAVGNRLGLPVMPAADGRFAPVSPNVKVYGAIYSAESCSYDPDRGVIVVPNRGVPQNVQTNNAWVSFINHDGSVQTARWIGVQNPPERASLTPPLVLNEPYGSDIARGMLYVADRDGGTTPNEQSVAVIRRFDMKTGAPAGEVRVDRVAWFNDIEVADDGTTYATQTGDRGENPDSSTWQVWKITPNGEASIFVQGPPLLQPNGIAFDRQGNIVVVNVGNDAVLTYSPDGRVLTTEHAAQAGNDGLVIMPDGTKYVSSVLNGGVSRIRVGRPAELIAQNIPSAASMCYDAGANQLVIPMNPNNGLAFIRLQ
;
A
#
# COMPACT_ATOMS: atom_id res chain seq x y z
N MET A 1 -70.59 24.95 53.74
CA MET A 1 -70.01 24.61 52.44
C MET A 1 -68.53 24.81 52.52
N ILE A 2 -67.80 23.69 52.72
CA ILE A 2 -66.34 23.63 52.92
C ILE A 2 -65.75 23.12 51.61
N ARG A 3 -64.95 23.95 50.97
CA ARG A 3 -64.18 23.49 49.74
C ARG A 3 -62.94 22.81 50.18
N PRO A 4 -62.58 21.65 49.59
CA PRO A 4 -61.29 21.01 49.86
C PRO A 4 -60.18 21.68 49.03
N THR A 5 -59.13 22.04 49.71
CA THR A 5 -57.86 22.50 49.13
C THR A 5 -57.09 21.33 48.64
N VAL A 6 -56.82 21.32 47.36
CA VAL A 6 -55.91 20.27 46.73
C VAL A 6 -54.47 20.76 46.87
N LEU A 7 -53.66 20.04 47.64
CA LEU A 7 -52.21 20.21 47.66
C LEU A 7 -51.62 19.56 46.41
N VAL A 8 -51.03 20.37 45.56
CA VAL A 8 -50.17 19.84 44.47
C VAL A 8 -48.74 19.83 44.95
N ALA A 9 -48.20 18.63 45.09
CA ALA A 9 -46.79 18.44 45.37
C ALA A 9 -45.95 18.69 44.10
N PRO A 10 -44.80 19.38 44.17
CA PRO A 10 -43.96 19.58 43.01
C PRO A 10 -43.20 18.28 42.71
N VAL A 11 -43.36 17.77 41.49
CA VAL A 11 -42.52 16.71 40.93
C VAL A 11 -41.17 17.30 40.57
N ALA A 12 -40.15 16.98 41.31
CA ALA A 12 -38.78 17.31 40.95
C ALA A 12 -38.34 16.49 39.75
N LEU A 13 -38.20 17.13 38.59
CA LEU A 13 -37.51 16.54 37.45
C LEU A 13 -36.02 16.47 37.76
N VAL A 14 -35.54 15.25 38.04
CA VAL A 14 -34.11 14.98 38.03
C VAL A 14 -33.66 14.88 36.58
N ALA A 15 -33.12 15.97 36.03
CA ALA A 15 -32.44 15.97 34.78
C ALA A 15 -31.10 15.17 34.93
N GLY A 16 -31.12 13.91 34.60
CA GLY A 16 -29.92 13.12 34.47
C GLY A 16 -29.10 13.67 33.31
N ALA A 17 -28.07 14.45 33.59
CA ALA A 17 -27.04 14.79 32.62
C ALA A 17 -26.26 13.50 32.32
N VAL A 18 -26.59 12.87 31.18
CA VAL A 18 -25.71 11.89 30.58
C VAL A 18 -24.53 12.66 30.05
N LEU A 19 -23.48 12.73 30.83
CA LEU A 19 -22.14 13.11 30.35
C LEU A 19 -21.69 12.00 29.38
N GLY A 20 -22.04 12.16 28.13
CA GLY A 20 -21.40 11.47 27.02
C GLY A 20 -19.94 11.90 27.00
N ALA A 21 -19.07 11.14 27.68
CA ALA A 21 -17.65 11.25 27.48
C ALA A 21 -17.39 10.85 26.02
N SER A 22 -17.38 11.83 25.11
CA SER A 22 -16.72 11.67 23.83
C SER A 22 -15.25 11.42 24.18
N LEU A 23 -14.82 10.16 24.09
CA LEU A 23 -13.42 9.82 23.98
C LEU A 23 -12.96 10.41 22.63
N ALA A 24 -12.73 11.73 22.62
CA ALA A 24 -11.86 12.31 21.64
C ALA A 24 -10.54 11.54 21.79
N HIS A 25 -10.22 10.73 20.81
CA HIS A 25 -8.87 10.26 20.62
C HIS A 25 -8.01 11.52 20.49
N GLN A 26 -7.45 11.98 21.59
CA GLN A 26 -6.36 12.94 21.53
C GLN A 26 -5.28 12.23 20.72
N ALA A 27 -5.10 12.69 19.50
CA ALA A 27 -3.93 12.30 18.72
C ALA A 27 -2.74 12.53 19.65
N GLN A 28 -2.11 11.44 20.09
CA GLN A 28 -1.00 11.49 21.00
C GLN A 28 0.07 12.33 20.29
N GLN A 29 0.40 13.49 20.86
CA GLN A 29 1.42 14.38 20.31
C GLN A 29 2.67 13.55 20.08
N PRO A 30 3.31 13.62 18.91
CA PRO A 30 4.55 12.91 18.66
C PRO A 30 5.53 13.21 19.80
N GLN A 31 5.96 12.18 20.52
CA GLN A 31 6.99 12.36 21.54
C GLN A 31 8.27 12.80 20.84
N PRO A 32 8.97 13.81 21.38
CA PRO A 32 10.25 14.22 20.82
C PRO A 32 11.19 13.02 20.77
N TYR A 33 11.85 12.81 19.65
CA TYR A 33 12.86 11.78 19.53
C TYR A 33 13.99 12.05 20.52
N ALA A 34 14.28 11.08 21.37
CA ALA A 34 15.49 11.05 22.18
C ALA A 34 16.34 9.84 21.77
N VAL A 35 17.65 10.01 21.68
CA VAL A 35 18.57 8.93 21.36
C VAL A 35 18.36 7.77 22.30
N GLY A 36 18.12 6.57 21.75
CA GLY A 36 17.81 5.36 22.51
C GLY A 36 16.31 5.08 22.69
N ASN A 37 15.42 6.01 22.40
CA ASN A 37 13.99 5.74 22.37
C ASN A 37 13.63 4.91 21.13
N ARG A 38 12.70 3.97 21.31
CA ARG A 38 12.14 3.25 20.18
C ARG A 38 11.34 4.23 19.32
N LEU A 39 11.73 4.36 18.06
CA LEU A 39 10.94 5.09 17.09
C LEU A 39 9.75 4.21 16.70
N GLY A 40 8.57 4.81 16.72
CA GLY A 40 7.34 4.15 16.35
C GLY A 40 6.51 3.71 17.55
N LEU A 41 5.29 4.19 17.56
CA LEU A 41 4.27 3.73 18.49
C LEU A 41 3.55 2.54 17.88
N PRO A 42 3.11 1.59 18.71
CA PRO A 42 2.15 0.59 18.26
C PRO A 42 0.90 1.31 17.76
N VAL A 43 0.46 0.96 16.58
CA VAL A 43 -0.50 1.77 15.83
C VAL A 43 -1.93 1.28 16.03
N MET A 44 -2.11 0.04 16.51
CA MET A 44 -3.41 -0.55 16.79
C MET A 44 -3.45 -1.16 18.19
N PRO A 45 -4.48 -0.87 18.99
CA PRO A 45 -4.70 -1.61 20.22
C PRO A 45 -5.16 -3.05 19.87
N ALA A 46 -4.65 -4.02 20.61
CA ALA A 46 -5.22 -5.37 20.62
C ALA A 46 -6.67 -5.34 21.14
N ALA A 47 -7.40 -6.45 20.99
CA ALA A 47 -8.81 -6.52 21.39
C ALA A 47 -9.03 -6.22 22.91
N ASP A 48 -7.99 -6.35 23.71
CA ASP A 48 -7.98 -6.01 25.16
C ASP A 48 -7.62 -4.53 25.43
N GLY A 49 -7.49 -3.71 24.41
CA GLY A 49 -7.11 -2.29 24.52
C GLY A 49 -5.62 -2.04 24.74
N ARG A 50 -4.80 -3.08 24.80
CA ARG A 50 -3.35 -2.94 24.93
C ARG A 50 -2.71 -2.81 23.56
N PHE A 51 -1.67 -2.01 23.49
CA PHE A 51 -0.86 -1.93 22.28
C PHE A 51 0.13 -3.10 22.24
N ALA A 52 0.02 -3.95 21.24
CA ALA A 52 1.04 -4.95 20.97
C ALA A 52 2.28 -4.26 20.37
N PRO A 53 3.48 -4.47 20.92
CA PRO A 53 4.68 -3.92 20.32
C PRO A 53 4.92 -4.59 18.98
N VAL A 54 5.38 -3.83 17.99
CA VAL A 54 5.96 -4.39 16.78
C VAL A 54 7.22 -5.21 17.14
N SER A 55 7.63 -6.09 16.24
CA SER A 55 8.85 -6.89 16.45
C SER A 55 10.06 -5.99 16.71
N PRO A 56 11.06 -6.40 17.53
CA PRO A 56 12.18 -5.55 17.91
C PRO A 56 13.03 -5.02 16.75
N ASN A 57 13.00 -5.70 15.60
CA ASN A 57 13.71 -5.30 14.40
C ASN A 57 12.89 -4.34 13.49
N VAL A 58 11.69 -3.93 13.92
CA VAL A 58 10.82 -3.03 13.16
C VAL A 58 10.88 -1.63 13.74
N LYS A 59 11.13 -0.65 12.90
CA LYS A 59 10.99 0.79 13.19
C LYS A 59 9.85 1.35 12.35
N VAL A 60 9.10 2.27 12.90
CA VAL A 60 7.96 2.91 12.25
C VAL A 60 8.17 4.42 12.22
N TYR A 61 7.96 5.02 11.05
CA TYR A 61 8.07 6.46 10.86
C TYR A 61 6.77 7.02 10.27
N GLY A 62 6.40 8.23 10.69
CA GLY A 62 5.27 8.99 10.17
C GLY A 62 5.63 9.81 8.93
N ALA A 63 4.86 10.87 8.68
CA ALA A 63 4.98 11.80 7.55
C ALA A 63 4.58 11.24 6.17
N ILE A 64 3.87 10.14 6.14
CA ILE A 64 3.28 9.51 4.95
C ILE A 64 1.76 9.60 5.07
N TYR A 65 1.07 9.73 3.95
CA TYR A 65 -0.38 9.79 3.94
C TYR A 65 -0.97 8.76 2.97
N SER A 66 -1.57 7.72 3.54
CA SER A 66 -2.25 6.65 2.81
C SER A 66 -1.40 6.05 1.67
N ALA A 67 -0.09 5.88 1.91
CA ALA A 67 0.80 5.24 0.96
C ALA A 67 0.52 3.74 0.91
N GLU A 68 0.60 3.17 -0.28
CA GLU A 68 0.36 1.76 -0.52
C GLU A 68 1.64 1.02 -0.92
N SER A 69 2.52 1.68 -1.67
CA SER A 69 3.79 1.11 -2.13
C SER A 69 4.96 2.03 -1.88
N CYS A 70 6.16 1.50 -2.08
CA CYS A 70 7.40 2.25 -2.20
C CYS A 70 8.32 1.60 -3.23
N SER A 71 9.30 2.39 -3.70
CA SER A 71 10.40 1.93 -4.55
C SER A 71 11.71 2.52 -4.04
N TYR A 72 12.84 1.86 -4.27
CA TYR A 72 14.16 2.39 -3.92
C TYR A 72 14.83 3.01 -5.14
N ASP A 73 15.29 4.24 -5.01
CA ASP A 73 16.10 4.93 -6.02
C ASP A 73 17.59 4.83 -5.64
N PRO A 74 18.36 3.96 -6.29
CA PRO A 74 19.79 3.79 -5.97
C PRO A 74 20.64 5.00 -6.38
N ASP A 75 20.22 5.77 -7.38
CA ASP A 75 20.97 6.92 -7.87
C ASP A 75 20.98 8.07 -6.85
N ARG A 76 19.86 8.24 -6.13
CA ARG A 76 19.73 9.24 -5.05
C ARG A 76 19.95 8.68 -3.66
N GLY A 77 19.90 7.35 -3.50
CA GLY A 77 19.94 6.70 -2.20
C GLY A 77 18.72 7.06 -1.34
N VAL A 78 17.52 7.04 -1.93
CA VAL A 78 16.27 7.38 -1.24
C VAL A 78 15.17 6.38 -1.51
N ILE A 79 14.20 6.36 -0.62
CA ILE A 79 12.95 5.64 -0.78
C ILE A 79 11.94 6.59 -1.42
N VAL A 80 11.36 6.18 -2.53
CA VAL A 80 10.34 6.91 -3.29
C VAL A 80 8.98 6.39 -2.86
N VAL A 81 8.12 7.27 -2.33
CA VAL A 81 6.85 6.88 -1.74
C VAL A 81 5.71 7.67 -2.37
N PRO A 82 4.89 7.03 -3.21
CA PRO A 82 3.63 7.62 -3.66
C PRO A 82 2.62 7.69 -2.51
N ASN A 83 1.95 8.84 -2.37
CA ASN A 83 0.95 9.11 -1.34
C ASN A 83 -0.38 9.49 -1.99
N ARG A 84 -1.49 8.97 -1.49
CA ARG A 84 -2.82 9.24 -2.04
C ARG A 84 -3.33 10.67 -1.79
N GLY A 85 -2.82 11.33 -0.76
CA GLY A 85 -3.18 12.72 -0.45
C GLY A 85 -4.55 12.92 0.21
N VAL A 86 -5.39 11.90 0.17
CA VAL A 86 -6.73 11.82 0.76
C VAL A 86 -7.00 10.37 1.19
N PRO A 87 -8.04 10.08 1.97
CA PRO A 87 -8.43 8.71 2.27
C PRO A 87 -8.62 7.88 1.00
N GLN A 88 -8.41 6.57 1.11
CA GLN A 88 -8.61 5.63 0.01
C GLN A 88 -9.94 5.81 -0.71
N ASN A 89 -9.96 5.49 -2.00
CA ASN A 89 -11.13 5.54 -2.87
C ASN A 89 -11.66 6.95 -3.17
N VAL A 90 -10.81 7.97 -3.05
CA VAL A 90 -11.14 9.36 -3.42
C VAL A 90 -10.15 9.88 -4.44
N GLN A 91 -10.62 10.17 -5.66
CA GLN A 91 -9.79 10.64 -6.76
C GLN A 91 -9.93 12.16 -6.92
N THR A 92 -8.97 12.89 -6.41
CA THR A 92 -9.01 14.35 -6.37
C THR A 92 -7.88 15.03 -7.11
N ASN A 93 -7.03 14.28 -7.80
CA ASN A 93 -5.77 14.76 -8.38
C ASN A 93 -4.95 15.56 -7.35
N ASN A 94 -4.84 15.05 -6.14
CA ASN A 94 -4.12 15.68 -5.03
C ASN A 94 -3.04 14.78 -4.42
N ALA A 95 -2.79 13.63 -5.03
CA ALA A 95 -1.73 12.73 -4.62
C ALA A 95 -0.35 13.32 -4.93
N TRP A 96 0.67 12.82 -4.28
CA TRP A 96 2.05 13.29 -4.44
C TRP A 96 3.05 12.16 -4.23
N VAL A 97 4.32 12.41 -4.57
CA VAL A 97 5.43 11.49 -4.29
C VAL A 97 6.41 12.18 -3.35
N SER A 98 6.83 11.45 -2.31
CA SER A 98 7.83 11.88 -1.34
C SER A 98 9.15 11.15 -1.53
N PHE A 99 10.26 11.79 -1.13
CA PHE A 99 11.55 11.15 -0.91
C PHE A 99 11.81 11.00 0.59
N ILE A 100 12.14 9.79 0.99
CA ILE A 100 12.39 9.41 2.37
C ILE A 100 13.81 8.86 2.48
N ASN A 101 14.56 9.30 3.48
CA ASN A 101 15.91 8.81 3.75
C ASN A 101 15.87 7.40 4.37
N HIS A 102 17.02 6.71 4.38
CA HIS A 102 17.19 5.38 4.97
C HIS A 102 16.81 5.30 6.46
N ASP A 103 16.88 6.40 7.18
CA ASP A 103 16.50 6.48 8.60
C ASP A 103 15.02 6.83 8.83
N GLY A 104 14.25 7.01 7.73
CA GLY A 104 12.83 7.38 7.75
C GLY A 104 12.58 8.88 7.84
N SER A 105 13.60 9.71 7.91
CA SER A 105 13.43 11.16 7.84
C SER A 105 13.01 11.60 6.44
N VAL A 106 12.21 12.65 6.36
CA VAL A 106 11.72 13.18 5.08
C VAL A 106 12.82 14.00 4.42
N GLN A 107 13.30 13.55 3.25
CA GLN A 107 14.20 14.34 2.44
C GLN A 107 13.45 15.42 1.66
N THR A 108 12.38 15.01 0.95
CA THR A 108 11.51 15.90 0.18
C THR A 108 10.07 15.48 0.38
N ALA A 109 9.28 16.34 1.01
CA ALA A 109 7.91 16.02 1.37
C ALA A 109 7.00 15.81 0.14
N ARG A 110 7.20 16.62 -0.91
CA ARG A 110 6.50 16.50 -2.19
C ARG A 110 7.49 16.79 -3.32
N TRP A 111 8.05 15.76 -3.88
CA TRP A 111 8.89 15.84 -5.06
C TRP A 111 8.06 15.96 -6.33
N ILE A 112 7.02 15.13 -6.47
CA ILE A 112 5.98 15.26 -7.48
C ILE A 112 4.72 15.74 -6.77
N GLY A 113 3.97 16.66 -7.38
CA GLY A 113 2.68 17.08 -6.87
C GLY A 113 2.73 18.23 -5.86
N VAL A 114 3.74 19.10 -5.93
CA VAL A 114 3.79 20.38 -5.17
C VAL A 114 2.72 21.36 -5.64
N GLN A 115 2.34 21.26 -6.92
CA GLN A 115 1.38 22.14 -7.55
C GLN A 115 -0.04 21.88 -7.04
N ASN A 116 -0.85 22.93 -6.92
CA ASN A 116 -2.28 22.81 -6.70
C ASN A 116 -2.99 22.29 -7.98
N PRO A 117 -4.26 21.87 -7.90
CA PRO A 117 -4.95 21.28 -9.06
C PRO A 117 -4.98 22.15 -10.32
N PRO A 118 -5.24 23.48 -10.29
CA PRO A 118 -5.13 24.33 -11.47
C PRO A 118 -3.74 24.37 -12.09
N GLU A 119 -2.70 24.45 -11.26
CA GLU A 119 -1.31 24.45 -11.74
C GLU A 119 -0.95 23.10 -12.37
N ARG A 120 -1.37 21.98 -11.78
CA ARG A 120 -1.18 20.64 -12.36
C ARG A 120 -1.78 20.55 -13.75
N ALA A 121 -2.99 21.07 -13.93
CA ALA A 121 -3.67 21.06 -15.23
C ALA A 121 -2.98 21.92 -16.30
N SER A 122 -2.19 22.92 -15.91
CA SER A 122 -1.47 23.82 -16.83
C SER A 122 -0.15 23.25 -17.33
N LEU A 123 0.35 22.16 -16.75
CA LEU A 123 1.58 21.51 -17.21
C LEU A 123 1.37 20.82 -18.57
N THR A 124 2.46 20.55 -19.29
CA THR A 124 2.41 19.86 -20.58
C THR A 124 3.40 18.69 -20.57
N PRO A 125 2.93 17.42 -20.53
CA PRO A 125 1.53 17.04 -20.30
C PRO A 125 1.04 17.42 -18.89
N PRO A 126 -0.29 17.50 -18.67
CA PRO A 126 -0.84 17.76 -17.35
C PRO A 126 -0.36 16.74 -16.33
N LEU A 127 -0.12 17.19 -15.09
CA LEU A 127 0.20 16.28 -13.99
C LEU A 127 -1.11 15.72 -13.42
N VAL A 128 -1.31 14.44 -13.58
CA VAL A 128 -2.40 13.70 -12.95
C VAL A 128 -1.80 12.64 -12.03
N LEU A 129 -2.25 12.60 -10.79
CA LEU A 129 -1.96 11.56 -9.81
C LEU A 129 -3.10 11.56 -8.80
N ASN A 130 -3.95 10.53 -8.86
CA ASN A 130 -5.21 10.48 -8.12
C ASN A 130 -5.11 9.59 -6.88
N GLU A 131 -4.93 8.31 -7.10
CA GLU A 131 -4.91 7.30 -6.04
C GLU A 131 -3.84 6.25 -6.35
N PRO A 132 -2.55 6.58 -6.13
CA PRO A 132 -1.45 5.68 -6.39
C PRO A 132 -1.52 4.42 -5.52
N TYR A 133 -1.38 3.27 -6.18
CA TYR A 133 -1.20 1.94 -5.62
C TYR A 133 0.26 1.49 -5.78
N GLY A 134 0.51 0.37 -6.44
CA GLY A 134 1.85 -0.13 -6.70
C GLY A 134 2.73 0.82 -7.50
N SER A 135 4.03 0.76 -7.27
CA SER A 135 5.00 1.57 -7.99
C SER A 135 6.30 0.81 -8.22
N ASP A 136 6.97 1.12 -9.32
CA ASP A 136 8.29 0.59 -9.65
C ASP A 136 9.15 1.64 -10.33
N ILE A 137 10.48 1.52 -10.19
CA ILE A 137 11.46 2.39 -10.85
C ILE A 137 12.23 1.56 -11.87
N ALA A 138 11.99 1.85 -13.13
CA ALA A 138 12.67 1.21 -14.23
C ALA A 138 13.02 2.22 -15.33
N ARG A 139 14.15 2.03 -16.01
CA ARG A 139 14.54 2.81 -17.21
C ARG A 139 14.57 4.32 -16.98
N GLY A 140 14.91 4.77 -15.77
CA GLY A 140 14.93 6.19 -15.41
C GLY A 140 13.55 6.84 -15.24
N MET A 141 12.51 6.03 -15.11
CA MET A 141 11.11 6.44 -14.89
C MET A 141 10.58 5.83 -13.60
N LEU A 142 9.74 6.58 -12.90
CA LEU A 142 8.83 6.05 -11.89
C LEU A 142 7.53 5.66 -12.59
N TYR A 143 7.16 4.40 -12.49
CA TYR A 143 5.87 3.87 -12.88
C TYR A 143 4.97 3.80 -11.67
N VAL A 144 3.71 4.19 -11.82
CA VAL A 144 2.74 4.20 -10.73
C VAL A 144 1.41 3.64 -11.25
N ALA A 145 0.91 2.59 -10.61
CA ALA A 145 -0.48 2.17 -10.79
C ALA A 145 -1.37 3.24 -10.15
N ASP A 146 -2.22 3.86 -10.95
CA ASP A 146 -3.15 4.90 -10.55
C ASP A 146 -4.51 4.62 -11.18
N ARG A 147 -5.49 5.45 -10.98
CA ARG A 147 -6.79 5.33 -11.62
C ARG A 147 -7.45 6.67 -11.89
N ASP A 148 -8.30 6.71 -12.89
CA ASP A 148 -9.20 7.81 -13.21
C ASP A 148 -10.65 7.41 -12.95
N GLY A 149 -11.55 8.39 -12.88
CA GLY A 149 -12.96 8.16 -12.64
C GLY A 149 -13.28 7.63 -11.25
N GLY A 150 -14.48 7.07 -11.06
CA GLY A 150 -14.89 6.52 -9.77
C GLY A 150 -15.03 7.54 -8.65
N THR A 151 -15.18 8.83 -8.98
CA THR A 151 -15.40 9.91 -8.01
C THR A 151 -16.83 9.95 -7.47
N THR A 152 -17.74 9.28 -8.16
CA THR A 152 -19.13 9.08 -7.76
C THR A 152 -19.53 7.60 -7.90
N PRO A 153 -20.58 7.13 -7.21
CA PRO A 153 -21.02 5.74 -7.29
C PRO A 153 -21.40 5.25 -8.70
N ASN A 154 -21.71 6.17 -9.60
CA ASN A 154 -22.15 5.87 -10.97
C ASN A 154 -21.03 6.05 -12.01
N GLU A 155 -19.89 6.55 -11.61
CA GLU A 155 -18.74 6.74 -12.49
C GLU A 155 -17.82 5.54 -12.42
N GLN A 156 -17.56 4.93 -13.55
CA GLN A 156 -16.65 3.79 -13.62
C GLN A 156 -15.21 4.25 -13.37
N SER A 157 -14.51 3.56 -12.48
CA SER A 157 -13.07 3.70 -12.32
C SER A 157 -12.34 3.01 -13.45
N VAL A 158 -11.20 3.56 -13.87
CA VAL A 158 -10.36 3.03 -14.94
C VAL A 158 -8.90 3.03 -14.48
N ALA A 159 -8.24 1.89 -14.63
CA ALA A 159 -6.83 1.74 -14.31
C ALA A 159 -5.94 2.53 -15.27
N VAL A 160 -4.96 3.21 -14.71
CA VAL A 160 -3.96 3.98 -15.46
C VAL A 160 -2.58 3.69 -14.88
N ILE A 161 -1.61 3.36 -15.72
CA ILE A 161 -0.20 3.33 -15.33
C ILE A 161 0.42 4.65 -15.76
N ARG A 162 0.79 5.48 -14.78
CA ARG A 162 1.44 6.77 -15.02
C ARG A 162 2.94 6.64 -14.95
N ARG A 163 3.63 7.44 -15.75
CA ARG A 163 5.09 7.49 -15.78
C ARG A 163 5.57 8.90 -15.48
N PHE A 164 6.61 8.98 -14.65
CA PHE A 164 7.27 10.24 -14.32
C PHE A 164 8.77 10.09 -14.53
N ASP A 165 9.38 11.10 -15.11
CA ASP A 165 10.84 11.14 -15.29
C ASP A 165 11.56 11.23 -13.93
N MET A 166 12.45 10.28 -13.66
CA MET A 166 13.12 10.21 -12.35
C MET A 166 14.09 11.37 -12.09
N LYS A 167 14.55 12.11 -13.09
CA LYS A 167 15.44 13.26 -12.88
C LYS A 167 14.67 14.51 -12.47
N THR A 168 13.52 14.72 -13.08
CA THR A 168 12.77 15.99 -13.00
C THR A 168 11.46 15.89 -12.25
N GLY A 169 10.87 14.69 -12.11
CA GLY A 169 9.53 14.49 -11.61
C GLY A 169 8.43 14.85 -12.61
N ALA A 170 8.81 15.20 -13.85
CA ALA A 170 7.84 15.59 -14.88
C ALA A 170 7.01 14.38 -15.35
N PRO A 171 5.72 14.58 -15.65
CA PRO A 171 4.91 13.55 -16.30
C PRO A 171 5.54 13.12 -17.63
N ALA A 172 5.67 11.81 -17.84
CA ALA A 172 6.33 11.21 -19.01
C ALA A 172 5.39 10.30 -19.83
N GLY A 173 4.09 10.43 -19.61
CA GLY A 173 3.05 9.70 -20.31
C GLY A 173 2.35 8.68 -19.43
N GLU A 174 1.33 8.06 -19.99
CA GLU A 174 0.48 7.10 -19.28
C GLU A 174 -0.03 6.01 -20.22
N VAL A 175 -0.47 4.90 -19.64
CA VAL A 175 -1.21 3.84 -20.32
C VAL A 175 -2.50 3.62 -19.58
N ARG A 176 -3.61 3.74 -20.30
CA ARG A 176 -4.96 3.56 -19.78
C ARG A 176 -5.49 2.18 -20.19
N VAL A 177 -6.10 1.46 -19.24
CA VAL A 177 -6.68 0.13 -19.47
C VAL A 177 -8.16 0.15 -19.09
N ASP A 178 -9.01 0.51 -20.04
CA ASP A 178 -10.44 0.80 -19.82
C ASP A 178 -11.27 -0.39 -19.29
N ARG A 179 -10.76 -1.61 -19.42
CA ARG A 179 -11.44 -2.83 -18.95
C ARG A 179 -11.15 -3.16 -17.49
N VAL A 180 -10.30 -2.39 -16.84
CA VAL A 180 -9.85 -2.62 -15.46
C VAL A 180 -10.18 -1.40 -14.63
N ALA A 181 -10.79 -1.61 -13.47
CA ALA A 181 -11.13 -0.51 -12.57
C ALA A 181 -9.88 0.09 -11.88
N TRP A 182 -8.91 -0.75 -11.54
CA TRP A 182 -7.64 -0.37 -10.92
C TRP A 182 -6.68 -1.57 -10.89
N PHE A 183 -5.38 -1.30 -10.93
CA PHE A 183 -4.34 -2.27 -10.64
C PHE A 183 -3.87 -2.11 -9.20
N ASN A 184 -3.45 -3.22 -8.58
CA ASN A 184 -2.93 -3.18 -7.22
C ASN A 184 -1.43 -2.93 -7.24
N ASP A 185 -0.65 -3.87 -7.76
CA ASP A 185 0.80 -3.75 -7.80
C ASP A 185 1.33 -3.92 -9.24
N ILE A 186 2.53 -3.42 -9.48
CA ILE A 186 3.18 -3.44 -10.79
C ILE A 186 4.66 -3.77 -10.67
N GLU A 187 5.17 -4.45 -11.69
CA GLU A 187 6.59 -4.70 -11.90
C GLU A 187 6.95 -4.45 -13.36
N VAL A 188 8.06 -3.79 -13.62
CA VAL A 188 8.45 -3.34 -14.95
C VAL A 188 9.72 -4.06 -15.40
N ALA A 189 9.64 -4.79 -16.51
CA ALA A 189 10.77 -5.48 -17.12
C ALA A 189 11.75 -4.50 -17.79
N ASP A 190 12.97 -4.96 -18.02
CA ASP A 190 14.04 -4.18 -18.67
C ASP A 190 13.66 -3.62 -20.04
N ASP A 191 12.79 -4.31 -20.78
CA ASP A 191 12.27 -3.85 -22.07
C ASP A 191 11.17 -2.80 -21.93
N GLY A 192 10.66 -2.54 -20.71
CA GLY A 192 9.56 -1.63 -20.40
C GLY A 192 8.18 -2.28 -20.42
N THR A 193 8.11 -3.60 -20.60
CA THR A 193 6.86 -4.34 -20.40
C THR A 193 6.49 -4.29 -18.91
N THR A 194 5.26 -3.89 -18.62
CA THR A 194 4.74 -3.83 -17.25
C THR A 194 3.83 -5.01 -17.01
N TYR A 195 4.03 -5.70 -15.88
CA TYR A 195 3.07 -6.65 -15.35
C TYR A 195 2.33 -6.00 -14.19
N ALA A 196 1.00 -6.20 -14.15
CA ALA A 196 0.13 -5.53 -13.17
C ALA A 196 -0.89 -6.52 -12.62
N THR A 197 -1.09 -6.52 -11.31
CA THR A 197 -2.08 -7.35 -10.65
C THR A 197 -3.42 -6.64 -10.54
N GLN A 198 -4.49 -7.35 -10.87
CA GLN A 198 -5.86 -6.97 -10.58
C GLN A 198 -6.39 -7.93 -9.50
N THR A 199 -6.53 -7.44 -8.28
CA THR A 199 -7.01 -8.23 -7.14
C THR A 199 -8.42 -8.78 -7.38
N GLY A 200 -9.26 -8.02 -8.09
CA GLY A 200 -10.58 -8.45 -8.50
C GLY A 200 -11.60 -8.54 -7.37
N ASP A 201 -12.61 -9.36 -7.58
CA ASP A 201 -13.73 -9.50 -6.66
C ASP A 201 -13.33 -10.17 -5.34
N ARG A 202 -13.83 -9.60 -4.23
CA ARG A 202 -13.59 -10.03 -2.84
C ARG A 202 -14.89 -10.40 -2.12
N GLY A 203 -15.99 -10.52 -2.85
CA GLY A 203 -17.31 -10.86 -2.30
C GLY A 203 -17.39 -12.24 -1.66
N GLU A 204 -18.53 -12.58 -1.11
CA GLU A 204 -18.79 -13.87 -0.49
C GLU A 204 -18.75 -15.03 -1.50
N ASN A 205 -19.18 -14.76 -2.74
CA ASN A 205 -19.07 -15.69 -3.89
C ASN A 205 -18.34 -14.98 -5.02
N PRO A 206 -17.01 -14.85 -4.91
CA PRO A 206 -16.26 -13.97 -5.80
C PRO A 206 -16.18 -14.53 -7.22
N ASP A 207 -16.29 -13.64 -8.21
CA ASP A 207 -16.00 -13.98 -9.59
C ASP A 207 -14.49 -14.12 -9.78
N SER A 208 -14.00 -15.36 -9.79
CA SER A 208 -12.58 -15.65 -9.97
C SER A 208 -12.03 -15.23 -11.33
N SER A 209 -12.87 -14.96 -12.32
CA SER A 209 -12.43 -14.44 -13.61
C SER A 209 -11.88 -13.01 -13.51
N THR A 210 -12.16 -12.32 -12.40
CA THR A 210 -11.62 -10.99 -12.12
C THR A 210 -10.24 -11.00 -11.46
N TRP A 211 -9.76 -12.16 -10.99
CA TRP A 211 -8.41 -12.33 -10.45
C TRP A 211 -7.43 -12.48 -11.60
N GLN A 212 -6.66 -11.45 -11.86
CA GLN A 212 -5.86 -11.37 -13.09
C GLN A 212 -4.47 -10.80 -12.85
N VAL A 213 -3.54 -11.23 -13.67
CA VAL A 213 -2.30 -10.51 -13.95
C VAL A 213 -2.35 -10.04 -15.39
N TRP A 214 -2.06 -8.78 -15.59
CA TRP A 214 -2.03 -8.14 -16.90
C TRP A 214 -0.61 -7.96 -17.38
N LYS A 215 -0.42 -8.02 -18.69
CA LYS A 215 0.80 -7.67 -19.39
C LYS A 215 0.53 -6.48 -20.27
N ILE A 216 1.28 -5.40 -20.06
CA ILE A 216 1.16 -4.15 -20.80
C ILE A 216 2.49 -3.89 -21.50
N THR A 217 2.47 -3.85 -22.84
CA THR A 217 3.67 -3.58 -23.64
C THR A 217 4.10 -2.12 -23.52
N PRO A 218 5.36 -1.77 -23.86
CA PRO A 218 5.81 -0.38 -23.91
C PRO A 218 4.97 0.52 -24.81
N ASN A 219 4.32 -0.06 -25.82
CA ASN A 219 3.43 0.65 -26.76
C ASN A 219 2.01 0.84 -26.20
N GLY A 220 1.72 0.34 -24.98
CA GLY A 220 0.42 0.49 -24.34
C GLY A 220 -0.60 -0.59 -24.68
N GLU A 221 -0.22 -1.65 -25.40
CA GLU A 221 -1.11 -2.79 -25.63
C GLU A 221 -1.24 -3.61 -24.35
N ALA A 222 -2.48 -3.76 -23.84
CA ALA A 222 -2.77 -4.49 -22.62
C ALA A 222 -3.49 -5.82 -22.92
N SER A 223 -3.01 -6.90 -22.33
CA SER A 223 -3.59 -8.24 -22.42
C SER A 223 -3.54 -8.95 -21.06
N ILE A 224 -4.46 -9.88 -20.86
CA ILE A 224 -4.41 -10.75 -19.67
C ILE A 224 -3.24 -11.72 -19.86
N PHE A 225 -2.34 -11.74 -18.87
CA PHE A 225 -1.23 -12.69 -18.80
C PHE A 225 -1.67 -14.01 -18.19
N VAL A 226 -2.30 -13.98 -17.02
CA VAL A 226 -2.93 -15.13 -16.36
C VAL A 226 -4.21 -14.70 -15.65
N GLN A 227 -5.16 -15.63 -15.49
CA GLN A 227 -6.49 -15.36 -14.95
C GLN A 227 -7.03 -16.54 -14.14
N GLY A 228 -7.75 -16.25 -13.05
CA GLY A 228 -8.42 -17.24 -12.22
C GLY A 228 -7.47 -18.13 -11.41
N PRO A 229 -7.96 -19.21 -10.82
CA PRO A 229 -7.13 -20.10 -10.00
C PRO A 229 -5.88 -20.63 -10.77
N PRO A 230 -4.71 -20.73 -10.09
CA PRO A 230 -4.53 -20.67 -8.63
C PRO A 230 -4.40 -19.25 -8.05
N LEU A 231 -4.56 -18.18 -8.83
CA LEU A 231 -4.69 -16.84 -8.28
C LEU A 231 -5.90 -16.79 -7.34
N LEU A 232 -5.73 -16.09 -6.21
CA LEU A 232 -6.79 -15.81 -5.26
C LEU A 232 -6.62 -14.37 -4.73
N GLN A 233 -7.20 -13.41 -5.42
CA GLN A 233 -7.03 -12.00 -5.11
C GLN A 233 -5.55 -11.57 -5.20
N PRO A 234 -4.91 -11.67 -6.39
CA PRO A 234 -3.49 -11.35 -6.57
C PRO A 234 -3.20 -9.90 -6.16
N ASN A 235 -2.03 -9.70 -5.54
CA ASN A 235 -1.59 -8.41 -5.04
C ASN A 235 -0.13 -8.16 -5.44
N GLY A 236 0.85 -8.35 -4.56
CA GLY A 236 2.25 -8.11 -4.86
C GLY A 236 2.79 -8.93 -6.02
N ILE A 237 3.66 -8.33 -6.82
CA ILE A 237 4.27 -8.93 -8.00
C ILE A 237 5.75 -8.55 -8.07
N ALA A 238 6.60 -9.47 -8.49
CA ALA A 238 8.02 -9.22 -8.74
C ALA A 238 8.59 -10.21 -9.74
N PHE A 239 9.74 -9.89 -10.36
CA PHE A 239 10.51 -10.86 -11.14
C PHE A 239 11.49 -11.63 -10.27
N ASP A 240 11.62 -12.93 -10.54
CA ASP A 240 12.79 -13.67 -10.07
C ASP A 240 14.00 -13.45 -11.00
N ARG A 241 15.16 -14.00 -10.61
CA ARG A 241 16.41 -13.84 -11.39
C ARG A 241 16.38 -14.49 -12.78
N GLN A 242 15.44 -15.38 -13.03
CA GLN A 242 15.22 -16.05 -14.30
C GLN A 242 14.23 -15.31 -15.19
N GLY A 243 13.68 -14.20 -14.71
CA GLY A 243 12.64 -13.43 -15.40
C GLY A 243 11.26 -14.07 -15.31
N ASN A 244 11.05 -15.01 -14.38
CA ASN A 244 9.71 -15.52 -14.09
C ASN A 244 8.94 -14.49 -13.25
N ILE A 245 7.62 -14.52 -13.40
CA ILE A 245 6.72 -13.63 -12.72
C ILE A 245 6.26 -14.30 -11.41
N VAL A 246 6.57 -13.69 -10.28
CA VAL A 246 6.15 -14.17 -8.95
C VAL A 246 5.03 -13.31 -8.43
N VAL A 247 3.95 -13.93 -7.96
CA VAL A 247 2.74 -13.24 -7.50
C VAL A 247 2.34 -13.77 -6.13
N VAL A 248 1.96 -12.88 -5.24
CA VAL A 248 1.35 -13.21 -3.94
C VAL A 248 -0.12 -12.85 -3.92
N ASN A 249 -0.89 -13.49 -3.04
CA ASN A 249 -2.34 -13.37 -2.99
C ASN A 249 -2.82 -12.85 -1.62
N VAL A 250 -3.73 -11.89 -1.62
CA VAL A 250 -4.41 -11.49 -0.36
C VAL A 250 -5.31 -12.60 0.16
N GLY A 251 -5.91 -13.38 -0.73
CA GLY A 251 -6.87 -14.41 -0.36
C GLY A 251 -6.29 -15.64 0.34
N ASN A 252 -4.97 -15.87 0.26
CA ASN A 252 -4.29 -17.00 0.89
C ASN A 252 -2.81 -16.71 1.17
N ASP A 253 -2.04 -17.76 1.51
CA ASP A 253 -0.61 -17.71 1.78
C ASP A 253 0.27 -18.11 0.58
N ALA A 254 -0.32 -18.41 -0.58
CA ALA A 254 0.40 -18.91 -1.74
C ALA A 254 1.27 -17.81 -2.38
N VAL A 255 2.49 -18.23 -2.75
CA VAL A 255 3.45 -17.48 -3.56
C VAL A 255 3.65 -18.24 -4.86
N LEU A 256 3.10 -17.73 -5.93
CA LEU A 256 2.99 -18.39 -7.22
C LEU A 256 4.09 -17.89 -8.15
N THR A 257 4.89 -18.79 -8.72
CA THR A 257 5.86 -18.46 -9.75
C THR A 257 5.34 -18.92 -11.11
N TYR A 258 5.24 -17.98 -12.04
CA TYR A 258 4.82 -18.21 -13.42
C TYR A 258 6.01 -18.06 -14.37
N SER A 259 6.12 -18.96 -15.35
CA SER A 259 7.03 -18.74 -16.48
C SER A 259 6.56 -17.56 -17.35
N PRO A 260 7.42 -16.99 -18.21
CA PRO A 260 7.04 -15.89 -19.09
C PRO A 260 5.90 -16.19 -20.07
N ASP A 261 5.56 -17.46 -20.27
CA ASP A 261 4.42 -17.94 -21.06
C ASP A 261 3.18 -18.28 -20.21
N GLY A 262 3.18 -17.92 -18.90
CA GLY A 262 2.02 -18.00 -18.00
C GLY A 262 1.77 -19.37 -17.36
N ARG A 263 2.70 -20.32 -17.46
CA ARG A 263 2.56 -21.61 -16.77
C ARG A 263 3.03 -21.49 -15.32
N VAL A 264 2.29 -22.08 -14.38
CA VAL A 264 2.73 -22.21 -12.98
C VAL A 264 3.95 -23.12 -12.91
N LEU A 265 5.06 -22.62 -12.41
CA LEU A 265 6.30 -23.36 -12.18
C LEU A 265 6.38 -23.91 -10.76
N THR A 266 6.10 -23.05 -9.77
CA THR A 266 6.12 -23.42 -8.35
C THR A 266 5.01 -22.74 -7.58
N THR A 267 4.62 -23.37 -6.48
CA THR A 267 3.79 -22.78 -5.42
C THR A 267 4.54 -22.94 -4.11
N GLU A 268 4.92 -21.84 -3.52
CA GLU A 268 5.48 -21.76 -2.17
C GLU A 268 4.43 -21.16 -1.24
N HIS A 269 4.67 -21.16 0.07
CA HIS A 269 3.75 -20.64 1.05
C HIS A 269 4.45 -19.67 2.00
N ALA A 270 3.84 -18.52 2.24
CA ALA A 270 4.25 -17.60 3.28
C ALA A 270 3.88 -18.13 4.67
N ALA A 271 4.48 -17.60 5.72
CA ALA A 271 4.16 -18.01 7.09
C ALA A 271 2.80 -17.47 7.57
N GLN A 272 2.22 -16.52 6.85
CA GLN A 272 0.89 -15.96 7.10
C GLN A 272 0.17 -15.76 5.78
N ALA A 273 -1.16 -15.88 5.78
CA ALA A 273 -2.02 -15.49 4.67
C ALA A 273 -2.25 -13.97 4.64
N GLY A 274 -2.99 -13.50 3.64
CA GLY A 274 -3.29 -12.08 3.48
C GLY A 274 -2.12 -11.30 2.89
N ASN A 275 -1.43 -11.92 1.94
CA ASN A 275 -0.19 -11.41 1.36
C ASN A 275 -0.44 -10.17 0.49
N ASP A 276 0.46 -9.21 0.60
CA ASP A 276 0.38 -7.93 -0.10
C ASP A 276 1.68 -7.65 -0.85
N GLY A 277 2.74 -7.21 -0.20
CA GLY A 277 4.01 -6.88 -0.83
C GLY A 277 4.93 -8.08 -1.04
N LEU A 278 5.80 -7.98 -2.05
CA LEU A 278 6.78 -9.00 -2.40
C LEU A 278 8.13 -8.34 -2.74
N VAL A 279 9.19 -8.81 -2.11
CA VAL A 279 10.57 -8.49 -2.47
C VAL A 279 11.33 -9.78 -2.70
N ILE A 280 12.06 -9.88 -3.81
CA ILE A 280 12.90 -11.03 -4.16
C ILE A 280 14.36 -10.58 -4.16
N MET A 281 15.16 -11.22 -3.31
CA MET A 281 16.58 -10.94 -3.19
C MET A 281 17.41 -11.64 -4.27
N PRO A 282 18.64 -11.17 -4.55
CA PRO A 282 19.50 -11.78 -5.55
C PRO A 282 19.83 -13.27 -5.30
N ASP A 283 19.75 -13.75 -4.07
CA ASP A 283 19.95 -15.17 -3.71
C ASP A 283 18.69 -16.02 -3.86
N GLY A 284 17.56 -15.41 -4.28
CA GLY A 284 16.26 -16.06 -4.42
C GLY A 284 15.42 -16.07 -3.14
N THR A 285 15.93 -15.52 -2.04
CA THR A 285 15.13 -15.31 -0.82
C THR A 285 13.98 -14.35 -1.13
N LYS A 286 12.76 -14.72 -0.75
CA LYS A 286 11.58 -13.89 -0.89
C LYS A 286 11.14 -13.36 0.47
N TYR A 287 10.76 -12.10 0.50
CA TYR A 287 10.08 -11.48 1.63
C TYR A 287 8.67 -11.13 1.21
N VAL A 288 7.70 -11.49 2.05
CA VAL A 288 6.27 -11.32 1.76
C VAL A 288 5.61 -10.65 2.96
N SER A 289 5.03 -9.48 2.76
CA SER A 289 4.20 -8.80 3.79
C SER A 289 2.78 -9.37 3.81
N SER A 290 2.12 -9.23 4.94
CA SER A 290 0.71 -9.59 5.11
C SER A 290 -0.10 -8.38 5.57
N VAL A 291 -0.90 -7.81 4.70
CA VAL A 291 -1.76 -6.66 5.01
C VAL A 291 -2.86 -7.01 6.01
N LEU A 292 -3.32 -8.27 6.00
CA LEU A 292 -4.39 -8.72 6.90
C LEU A 292 -3.88 -9.14 8.28
N ASN A 293 -2.66 -9.69 8.37
CA ASN A 293 -2.14 -10.26 9.61
C ASN A 293 -0.91 -9.52 10.16
N GLY A 294 -0.40 -8.54 9.44
CA GLY A 294 0.65 -7.63 9.91
C GLY A 294 2.03 -8.26 10.08
N GLY A 295 2.29 -9.36 9.39
CA GLY A 295 3.59 -10.03 9.43
C GLY A 295 4.43 -9.81 8.20
N VAL A 296 5.71 -10.19 8.28
CA VAL A 296 6.61 -10.35 7.15
C VAL A 296 7.21 -11.73 7.19
N SER A 297 6.96 -12.50 6.15
CA SER A 297 7.50 -13.84 5.95
C SER A 297 8.81 -13.79 5.18
N ARG A 298 9.78 -14.59 5.56
CA ARG A 298 10.97 -14.89 4.77
C ARG A 298 10.87 -16.31 4.22
N ILE A 299 10.99 -16.47 2.92
CA ILE A 299 10.93 -17.76 2.23
C ILE A 299 12.29 -18.00 1.59
N ARG A 300 12.94 -19.10 1.94
CA ARG A 300 14.21 -19.56 1.37
C ARG A 300 14.01 -20.91 0.71
N VAL A 301 14.65 -21.10 -0.43
CA VAL A 301 14.54 -22.36 -1.18
C VAL A 301 14.81 -23.56 -0.28
N GLY A 302 13.90 -24.54 -0.28
CA GLY A 302 14.01 -25.78 0.46
C GLY A 302 13.89 -25.66 1.99
N ARG A 303 13.39 -24.53 2.50
CA ARG A 303 13.14 -24.31 3.94
C ARG A 303 11.69 -23.89 4.18
N PRO A 304 11.12 -24.22 5.34
CA PRO A 304 9.86 -23.64 5.75
C PRO A 304 9.93 -22.10 5.80
N ALA A 305 8.84 -21.44 5.50
CA ALA A 305 8.74 -19.99 5.66
C ALA A 305 8.87 -19.57 7.14
N GLU A 306 9.56 -18.49 7.37
CA GLU A 306 9.77 -17.91 8.70
C GLU A 306 9.09 -16.57 8.82
N LEU A 307 8.43 -16.32 9.95
CA LEU A 307 7.90 -15.00 10.27
C LEU A 307 9.01 -14.16 10.92
N ILE A 308 9.54 -13.15 10.22
CA ILE A 308 10.66 -12.31 10.70
C ILE A 308 10.22 -11.02 11.38
N ALA A 309 8.98 -10.60 11.16
CA ALA A 309 8.36 -9.45 11.80
C ALA A 309 6.85 -9.66 11.93
N GLN A 310 6.22 -8.97 12.89
CA GLN A 310 4.79 -9.09 13.15
C GLN A 310 4.24 -7.81 13.78
N ASN A 311 2.91 -7.73 13.87
CA ASN A 311 2.18 -6.59 14.44
C ASN A 311 2.43 -5.28 13.70
N ILE A 312 2.66 -5.33 12.40
CA ILE A 312 2.77 -4.17 11.53
C ILE A 312 1.36 -3.91 10.96
N PRO A 313 0.68 -2.85 11.38
CA PRO A 313 -0.68 -2.58 10.92
C PRO A 313 -0.73 -2.34 9.42
N SER A 314 -1.59 -3.08 8.71
CA SER A 314 -1.76 -2.94 7.26
C SER A 314 -0.43 -2.93 6.51
N ALA A 315 0.40 -3.96 6.75
CA ALA A 315 1.67 -4.12 6.05
C ALA A 315 1.41 -4.34 4.56
N ALA A 316 1.45 -3.25 3.78
CA ALA A 316 1.12 -3.21 2.36
C ALA A 316 2.31 -3.59 1.47
N SER A 317 2.29 -3.20 0.20
CA SER A 317 3.39 -3.44 -0.73
C SER A 317 4.70 -2.85 -0.19
N MET A 318 5.82 -3.54 -0.43
CA MET A 318 7.10 -3.16 0.18
C MET A 318 8.21 -3.05 -0.85
N CYS A 319 9.25 -2.30 -0.49
CA CYS A 319 10.48 -2.21 -1.27
C CYS A 319 11.71 -2.61 -0.43
N TYR A 320 12.79 -2.95 -1.14
CA TYR A 320 14.09 -3.20 -0.53
C TYR A 320 14.98 -1.97 -0.65
N ASP A 321 15.31 -1.37 0.48
CA ASP A 321 16.30 -0.31 0.60
C ASP A 321 17.70 -0.90 0.66
N ALA A 322 18.35 -0.97 -0.49
CA ALA A 322 19.68 -1.55 -0.62
C ALA A 322 20.75 -0.72 0.12
N GLY A 323 20.55 0.58 0.29
CA GLY A 323 21.50 1.47 0.97
C GLY A 323 21.65 1.16 2.47
N ALA A 324 20.60 0.64 3.10
CA ALA A 324 20.59 0.31 4.51
C ALA A 324 20.35 -1.18 4.82
N ASN A 325 20.26 -2.02 3.80
CA ASN A 325 19.91 -3.45 3.91
C ASN A 325 18.65 -3.67 4.75
N GLN A 326 17.54 -3.08 4.30
CA GLN A 326 16.28 -3.15 5.02
C GLN A 326 15.07 -3.22 4.08
N LEU A 327 13.98 -3.80 4.59
CA LEU A 327 12.68 -3.70 3.96
C LEU A 327 11.98 -2.43 4.45
N VAL A 328 11.28 -1.75 3.56
CA VAL A 328 10.43 -0.62 3.87
C VAL A 328 9.00 -0.96 3.49
N ILE A 329 8.07 -0.76 4.39
CA ILE A 329 6.70 -1.20 4.24
C ILE A 329 5.76 -0.03 4.55
N PRO A 330 5.06 0.51 3.56
CA PRO A 330 3.95 1.42 3.79
C PRO A 330 2.84 0.73 4.60
N MET A 331 2.35 1.42 5.62
CA MET A 331 1.27 0.91 6.48
C MET A 331 -0.10 1.44 6.05
N ASN A 332 -0.30 1.61 4.76
CA ASN A 332 -1.53 2.02 4.08
C ASN A 332 -2.33 3.07 4.89
N PRO A 333 -3.54 2.82 5.45
CA PRO A 333 -4.30 3.86 6.14
C PRO A 333 -3.68 4.34 7.46
N ASN A 334 -2.63 3.69 7.95
CA ASN A 334 -1.97 4.08 9.21
C ASN A 334 -0.92 5.20 9.06
N ASN A 335 -0.75 5.73 7.85
CA ASN A 335 0.04 6.92 7.56
C ASN A 335 1.50 6.86 8.07
N GLY A 336 2.16 5.73 7.85
CA GLY A 336 3.54 5.54 8.27
C GLY A 336 4.28 4.51 7.42
N LEU A 337 5.58 4.41 7.65
CA LEU A 337 6.46 3.38 7.08
C LEU A 337 7.03 2.55 8.20
N ALA A 338 7.04 1.23 8.04
CA ALA A 338 7.79 0.30 8.88
C ALA A 338 9.11 -0.06 8.22
N PHE A 339 10.18 -0.10 8.99
CA PHE A 339 11.54 -0.43 8.53
C PHE A 339 12.00 -1.68 9.24
N ILE A 340 12.40 -2.70 8.48
CA ILE A 340 12.88 -3.99 9.00
C ILE A 340 14.30 -4.19 8.50
N ARG A 341 15.27 -4.04 9.40
CA ARG A 341 16.67 -4.31 9.06
C ARG A 341 16.88 -5.80 8.83
N LEU A 342 17.46 -6.15 7.70
CA LEU A 342 17.83 -7.52 7.38
C LEU A 342 19.21 -7.86 7.98
N GLN A 343 19.34 -9.12 8.44
CA GLN A 343 20.56 -9.66 9.03
C GLN A 343 21.28 -10.55 8.04
#